data_110edcad38f149a3b93dc8e8275266b2
#
_entry.id   110edcad38f149a3b93dc8e8275266b2
#
_cell.length_a   1.000
_cell.length_b   1.000
_cell.length_c   1.000
_cell.angle_alpha   90.00
_cell.angle_beta   90.00
_cell.angle_gamma   90.00
#
_symmetry.space_group_name_H-M   'P 1'
#
loop_
_entity.id
_entity.type
_entity.pdbx_description
1 polymer ?
#
loop_
_entity_poly.entity_id
_entity_poly.type
_entity_poly.pdbx_seq_one_letter_code
_entity_poly.pdbx_strand_id
1 'polypeptide(L)'
;MLATFRTGIEKFIQSHAKPVEKYGHQPRLYALTRHIGADLKYDDDVVFAAAWLHDLGVFVGHRPEDPAELASWDHVRYACDCAPQILQDTGFPAEKIPAVLAAISEHQPQDSPTSIDATILRDADILEQLGGIGALRTIAKVGRDTRFSTFTDAVKTLRKNLEALPGQIRLENTKRLAEPRIAALRNFLDAVESESAGALF
;
A
#
# COMPACT_ATOMS: atom_id res chain seq x y z
N MET A 1 9.53 -16.34 25.79
CA MET A 1 9.39 -14.91 25.47
C MET A 1 7.94 -14.67 25.09
N LEU A 2 7.25 -13.77 25.77
CA LEU A 2 5.92 -13.31 25.35
C LEU A 2 6.10 -12.65 23.97
N ALA A 3 5.25 -13.03 23.00
CA ALA A 3 5.28 -12.41 21.68
C ALA A 3 4.99 -10.91 21.84
N THR A 4 5.79 -10.06 21.23
CA THR A 4 5.52 -8.62 21.20
C THR A 4 4.27 -8.36 20.35
N PHE A 5 3.57 -7.24 20.55
CA PHE A 5 2.43 -6.86 19.70
C PHE A 5 2.80 -6.88 18.20
N ARG A 6 4.04 -6.52 17.85
CA ARG A 6 4.55 -6.56 16.46
C ARG A 6 4.45 -7.97 15.88
N THR A 7 4.98 -8.96 16.59
CA THR A 7 4.88 -10.37 16.16
C THR A 7 3.43 -10.85 16.09
N GLY A 8 2.55 -10.35 16.96
CA GLY A 8 1.11 -10.65 16.93
C GLY A 8 0.46 -10.13 15.64
N ILE A 9 0.67 -8.86 15.31
CA ILE A 9 0.15 -8.21 14.09
C ILE A 9 0.70 -8.89 12.83
N GLU A 10 2.02 -9.16 12.78
CA GLU A 10 2.65 -9.86 11.65
C GLU A 10 2.03 -11.23 11.38
N LYS A 11 1.85 -12.04 12.42
CA LYS A 11 1.22 -13.37 12.32
C LYS A 11 -0.24 -13.28 11.89
N PHE A 12 -0.99 -12.30 12.43
CA PHE A 12 -2.36 -12.06 12.03
C PHE A 12 -2.44 -11.79 10.51
N ILE A 13 -1.67 -10.83 10.02
CA ILE A 13 -1.65 -10.50 8.60
C ILE A 13 -1.15 -11.67 7.75
N GLN A 14 -0.12 -12.40 8.18
CA GLN A 14 0.38 -13.56 7.45
C GLN A 14 -0.69 -14.64 7.26
N SER A 15 -1.57 -14.83 8.23
CA SER A 15 -2.66 -15.80 8.15
C SER A 15 -3.85 -15.32 7.30
N HIS A 16 -4.02 -14.00 7.13
CA HIS A 16 -5.18 -13.39 6.46
C HIS A 16 -4.87 -12.85 5.06
N ALA A 17 -3.61 -12.54 4.74
CA ALA A 17 -3.23 -12.00 3.44
C ALA A 17 -3.40 -13.04 2.33
N LYS A 18 -4.53 -12.98 1.63
CA LYS A 18 -4.88 -13.84 0.50
C LYS A 18 -5.23 -12.97 -0.72
N PRO A 19 -4.81 -13.38 -1.93
CA PRO A 19 -3.84 -14.45 -2.18
C PRO A 19 -2.46 -14.16 -1.58
N VAL A 20 -1.60 -15.17 -1.44
CA VAL A 20 -0.35 -15.12 -0.67
C VAL A 20 0.62 -14.02 -1.11
N GLU A 21 0.60 -13.63 -2.38
CA GLU A 21 1.41 -12.52 -2.90
C GLU A 21 1.05 -11.16 -2.30
N LYS A 22 -0.14 -11.03 -1.70
CA LYS A 22 -0.54 -9.82 -0.96
C LYS A 22 0.31 -9.59 0.28
N TYR A 23 0.73 -10.67 0.96
CA TYR A 23 1.55 -10.59 2.16
C TYR A 23 2.88 -9.83 1.95
N GLY A 24 3.49 -9.95 0.77
CA GLY A 24 4.77 -9.29 0.49
C GLY A 24 4.71 -7.76 0.49
N HIS A 25 3.52 -7.16 0.42
CA HIS A 25 3.36 -5.71 0.45
C HIS A 25 3.71 -5.12 1.83
N GLN A 26 3.13 -5.63 2.90
CA GLN A 26 3.26 -5.06 4.24
C GLN A 26 4.71 -5.00 4.76
N PRO A 27 5.52 -6.07 4.70
CA PRO A 27 6.91 -6.00 5.15
C PRO A 27 7.76 -5.05 4.28
N ARG A 28 7.53 -4.96 2.95
CA ARG A 28 8.23 -4.00 2.10
C ARG A 28 7.81 -2.57 2.40
N LEU A 29 6.51 -2.34 2.60
CA LEU A 29 5.98 -1.04 2.95
C LEU A 29 6.58 -0.54 4.26
N TYR A 30 6.56 -1.38 5.31
CA TYR A 30 7.17 -1.00 6.58
C TYR A 30 8.68 -0.76 6.46
N ALA A 31 9.41 -1.55 5.67
CA ALA A 31 10.82 -1.27 5.40
C ALA A 31 11.01 0.10 4.72
N LEU A 32 10.13 0.49 3.79
CA LEU A 32 10.14 1.82 3.16
C LEU A 32 9.85 2.93 4.17
N THR A 33 8.86 2.75 5.06
CA THR A 33 8.54 3.78 6.07
C THR A 33 9.75 4.08 6.96
N ARG A 34 10.52 3.06 7.32
CA ARG A 34 11.77 3.24 8.09
C ARG A 34 12.85 4.01 7.34
N HIS A 35 13.01 3.77 6.03
CA HIS A 35 13.95 4.53 5.22
C HIS A 35 13.52 6.00 5.08
N ILE A 36 12.22 6.24 4.86
CA ILE A 36 11.65 7.59 4.74
C ILE A 36 11.81 8.34 6.07
N GLY A 37 11.52 7.67 7.18
CA GLY A 37 11.51 8.25 8.52
C GLY A 37 12.88 8.35 9.20
N ALA A 38 13.99 7.93 8.57
CA ALA A 38 15.30 7.76 9.22
C ALA A 38 15.77 9.01 9.99
N ASP A 39 15.51 10.19 9.45
CA ASP A 39 15.91 11.49 10.04
C ASP A 39 14.71 12.30 10.58
N LEU A 40 13.55 11.65 10.74
CA LEU A 40 12.33 12.28 11.20
C LEU A 40 11.95 11.82 12.62
N LYS A 41 11.32 12.71 13.36
CA LYS A 41 10.72 12.35 14.65
C LYS A 41 9.29 11.87 14.41
N TYR A 42 9.05 10.58 14.56
CA TYR A 42 7.75 9.94 14.39
C TYR A 42 7.56 8.78 15.40
N ASP A 43 6.34 8.26 15.51
CA ASP A 43 6.07 7.08 16.34
C ASP A 43 6.14 5.81 15.50
N ASP A 44 7.27 5.07 15.60
CA ASP A 44 7.49 3.85 14.83
C ASP A 44 6.48 2.72 15.16
N ASP A 45 5.88 2.71 16.35
CA ASP A 45 4.84 1.73 16.67
C ASP A 45 3.54 2.04 15.93
N VAL A 46 3.18 3.33 15.82
CA VAL A 46 2.01 3.79 15.06
C VAL A 46 2.19 3.47 13.58
N VAL A 47 3.33 3.85 13.00
CA VAL A 47 3.62 3.62 11.58
C VAL A 47 3.71 2.13 11.27
N PHE A 48 4.32 1.33 12.15
CA PHE A 48 4.34 -0.13 12.03
C PHE A 48 2.93 -0.70 11.96
N ALA A 49 2.11 -0.43 12.97
CA ALA A 49 0.75 -0.98 13.03
C ALA A 49 -0.09 -0.55 11.82
N ALA A 50 -0.02 0.72 11.42
CA ALA A 50 -0.73 1.23 10.27
C ALA A 50 -0.24 0.60 8.96
N ALA A 51 1.07 0.45 8.74
CA ALA A 51 1.64 -0.19 7.56
C ALA A 51 1.20 -1.66 7.41
N TRP A 52 1.03 -2.37 8.51
CA TRP A 52 0.58 -3.76 8.47
C TRP A 52 -0.93 -3.91 8.27
N LEU A 53 -1.75 -2.97 8.75
CA LEU A 53 -3.21 -3.11 8.81
C LEU A 53 -3.97 -2.32 7.73
N HIS A 54 -3.38 -1.28 7.08
CA HIS A 54 -4.10 -0.36 6.19
C HIS A 54 -4.86 -1.05 5.05
N ASP A 55 -4.30 -2.12 4.51
CA ASP A 55 -4.82 -2.85 3.36
C ASP A 55 -5.62 -4.12 3.76
N LEU A 56 -6.02 -4.27 5.03
CA LEU A 56 -6.76 -5.46 5.50
C LEU A 56 -8.01 -5.73 4.63
N GLY A 57 -8.73 -4.69 4.27
CA GLY A 57 -9.94 -4.77 3.46
C GLY A 57 -9.73 -5.15 1.98
N VAL A 58 -8.48 -5.35 1.51
CA VAL A 58 -8.22 -5.83 0.14
C VAL A 58 -7.99 -7.34 0.05
N PHE A 59 -7.91 -8.05 1.19
CA PHE A 59 -7.66 -9.48 1.20
C PHE A 59 -8.94 -10.27 0.89
N VAL A 60 -8.78 -11.40 0.20
CA VAL A 60 -9.86 -12.38 0.01
C VAL A 60 -10.31 -12.91 1.38
N GLY A 61 -11.62 -12.90 1.62
CA GLY A 61 -12.21 -13.23 2.92
C GLY A 61 -12.45 -12.00 3.82
N HIS A 62 -11.90 -10.83 3.46
CA HIS A 62 -12.17 -9.53 4.11
C HIS A 62 -12.94 -8.58 3.20
N ARG A 63 -12.77 -8.69 1.89
CA ARG A 63 -13.50 -7.92 0.89
C ARG A 63 -14.72 -8.71 0.38
N PRO A 64 -15.76 -8.04 -0.16
CA PRO A 64 -16.84 -8.73 -0.86
C PRO A 64 -16.34 -9.55 -2.04
N GLU A 65 -17.03 -10.66 -2.33
CA GLU A 65 -16.78 -11.48 -3.52
C GLU A 65 -17.64 -11.04 -4.71
N ASP A 66 -18.82 -10.45 -4.44
CA ASP A 66 -19.71 -9.93 -5.46
C ASP A 66 -19.09 -8.71 -6.16
N PRO A 67 -19.01 -8.70 -7.51
CA PRO A 67 -18.40 -7.60 -8.26
C PRO A 67 -19.07 -6.24 -8.07
N ALA A 68 -20.40 -6.19 -7.86
CA ALA A 68 -21.13 -4.94 -7.67
C ALA A 68 -20.83 -4.35 -6.30
N GLU A 69 -20.81 -5.18 -5.26
CA GLU A 69 -20.41 -4.76 -3.91
C GLU A 69 -18.93 -4.34 -3.89
N LEU A 70 -18.05 -5.09 -4.58
CA LEU A 70 -16.62 -4.78 -4.66
C LEU A 70 -16.35 -3.43 -5.35
N ALA A 71 -17.20 -3.02 -6.31
CA ALA A 71 -17.06 -1.75 -7.02
C ALA A 71 -17.26 -0.53 -6.10
N SER A 72 -18.07 -0.66 -5.05
CA SER A 72 -18.34 0.37 -4.04
C SER A 72 -17.63 0.12 -2.70
N TRP A 73 -16.74 -0.88 -2.65
CA TRP A 73 -16.10 -1.31 -1.41
C TRP A 73 -15.07 -0.31 -0.90
N ASP A 74 -15.28 0.15 0.33
CA ASP A 74 -14.33 1.00 1.04
C ASP A 74 -13.42 0.14 1.96
N HIS A 75 -12.29 -0.27 1.41
CA HIS A 75 -11.31 -1.07 2.13
C HIS A 75 -10.63 -0.31 3.29
N VAL A 76 -10.55 1.02 3.19
CA VAL A 76 -9.96 1.87 4.23
C VAL A 76 -10.86 1.89 5.45
N ARG A 77 -12.15 2.15 5.23
CA ARG A 77 -13.16 2.10 6.30
C ARG A 77 -13.16 0.75 6.99
N TYR A 78 -13.18 -0.34 6.20
CA TYR A 78 -13.13 -1.69 6.77
C TYR A 78 -11.87 -1.92 7.62
N ALA A 79 -10.70 -1.48 7.17
CA ALA A 79 -9.47 -1.58 7.94
C ALA A 79 -9.56 -0.79 9.26
N CYS A 80 -10.09 0.43 9.22
CA CYS A 80 -10.32 1.25 10.41
C CYS A 80 -11.31 0.62 11.40
N ASP A 81 -12.37 -0.04 10.90
CA ASP A 81 -13.37 -0.70 11.73
C ASP A 81 -12.80 -1.96 12.43
N CYS A 82 -11.92 -2.71 11.76
CA CYS A 82 -11.34 -3.95 12.29
C CYS A 82 -10.07 -3.73 13.12
N ALA A 83 -9.25 -2.72 12.81
CA ALA A 83 -7.95 -2.51 13.44
C ALA A 83 -8.00 -2.38 14.97
N PRO A 84 -8.97 -1.70 15.62
CA PRO A 84 -8.99 -1.57 17.07
C PRO A 84 -8.98 -2.90 17.82
N GLN A 85 -9.79 -3.86 17.37
CA GLN A 85 -9.87 -5.17 18.02
C GLN A 85 -8.57 -5.96 17.83
N ILE A 86 -7.99 -5.95 16.62
CA ILE A 86 -6.72 -6.63 16.31
C ILE A 86 -5.58 -6.06 17.16
N LEU A 87 -5.55 -4.73 17.29
CA LEU A 87 -4.54 -4.04 18.10
C LEU A 87 -4.66 -4.39 19.59
N GLN A 88 -5.89 -4.41 20.12
CA GLN A 88 -6.15 -4.83 21.51
C GLN A 88 -5.76 -6.29 21.74
N ASP A 89 -6.16 -7.21 20.88
CA ASP A 89 -5.86 -8.64 21.00
C ASP A 89 -4.37 -8.95 20.92
N THR A 90 -3.60 -8.11 20.25
CA THR A 90 -2.13 -8.22 20.15
C THR A 90 -1.37 -7.52 21.28
N GLY A 91 -2.07 -6.78 22.16
CA GLY A 91 -1.47 -6.02 23.24
C GLY A 91 -0.78 -4.73 22.81
N PHE A 92 -1.25 -4.11 21.71
CA PHE A 92 -0.77 -2.80 21.27
C PHE A 92 -1.18 -1.71 22.28
N PRO A 93 -0.35 -0.67 22.52
CA PRO A 93 -0.69 0.41 23.45
C PRO A 93 -1.99 1.11 23.08
N ALA A 94 -3.00 1.04 23.95
CA ALA A 94 -4.36 1.51 23.66
C ALA A 94 -4.43 2.99 23.33
N GLU A 95 -3.59 3.80 23.99
CA GLU A 95 -3.49 5.25 23.79
C GLU A 95 -2.98 5.64 22.39
N LYS A 96 -2.29 4.74 21.67
CA LYS A 96 -1.78 4.96 20.32
C LYS A 96 -2.78 4.53 19.23
N ILE A 97 -3.83 3.77 19.56
CA ILE A 97 -4.81 3.28 18.57
C ILE A 97 -5.42 4.42 17.74
N PRO A 98 -5.85 5.55 18.32
CA PRO A 98 -6.40 6.65 17.51
C PRO A 98 -5.42 7.18 16.46
N ALA A 99 -4.11 7.23 16.75
CA ALA A 99 -3.10 7.65 15.78
C ALA A 99 -2.90 6.64 14.66
N VAL A 100 -2.99 5.34 14.94
CA VAL A 100 -2.97 4.28 13.93
C VAL A 100 -4.17 4.41 12.98
N LEU A 101 -5.38 4.62 13.52
CA LEU A 101 -6.60 4.78 12.71
C LEU A 101 -6.53 6.03 11.83
N ALA A 102 -6.01 7.15 12.36
CA ALA A 102 -5.77 8.36 11.60
C ALA A 102 -4.81 8.09 10.43
N ALA A 103 -3.68 7.42 10.70
CA ALA A 103 -2.72 7.07 9.65
C ALA A 103 -3.33 6.16 8.58
N ILE A 104 -4.15 5.16 8.97
CA ILE A 104 -4.87 4.29 8.03
C ILE A 104 -5.87 5.10 7.21
N SER A 105 -6.66 5.99 7.83
CA SER A 105 -7.69 6.77 7.12
C SER A 105 -7.14 7.80 6.14
N GLU A 106 -5.87 8.20 6.30
CA GLU A 106 -5.23 9.28 5.53
C GLU A 106 -4.11 8.77 4.58
N HIS A 107 -4.06 7.44 4.30
CA HIS A 107 -2.92 6.87 3.57
C HIS A 107 -3.06 6.91 2.05
N GLN A 108 -4.26 7.17 1.52
CA GLN A 108 -4.45 7.16 0.07
C GLN A 108 -3.77 8.37 -0.61
N PRO A 109 -3.32 8.24 -1.88
CA PRO A 109 -2.62 9.31 -2.58
C PRO A 109 -3.33 10.66 -2.58
N GLN A 110 -4.68 10.67 -2.69
CA GLN A 110 -5.49 11.89 -2.70
C GLN A 110 -5.69 12.52 -1.31
N ASP A 111 -5.34 11.82 -0.23
CA ASP A 111 -5.58 12.31 1.13
C ASP A 111 -4.62 13.42 1.54
N SER A 112 -5.00 14.12 2.60
CA SER A 112 -4.21 15.19 3.19
C SER A 112 -3.82 14.82 4.62
N PRO A 113 -2.76 14.00 4.81
CA PRO A 113 -2.36 13.54 6.11
C PRO A 113 -2.06 14.70 7.07
N THR A 114 -2.54 14.55 8.30
CA THR A 114 -2.47 15.57 9.36
C THR A 114 -1.31 15.36 10.31
N SER A 115 -0.68 14.17 10.29
CA SER A 115 0.48 13.82 11.11
C SER A 115 1.68 13.39 10.26
N ILE A 116 2.86 13.42 10.88
CA ILE A 116 4.08 12.90 10.25
C ILE A 116 3.98 11.39 10.03
N ASP A 117 3.36 10.65 10.95
CA ASP A 117 3.18 9.20 10.89
C ASP A 117 2.32 8.82 9.68
N ALA A 118 1.18 9.50 9.50
CA ALA A 118 0.30 9.32 8.34
C ALA A 118 1.00 9.72 7.03
N THR A 119 1.79 10.80 7.04
CA THR A 119 2.53 11.25 5.87
C THR A 119 3.58 10.23 5.44
N ILE A 120 4.31 9.64 6.39
CA ILE A 120 5.30 8.59 6.12
C ILE A 120 4.63 7.36 5.50
N LEU A 121 3.51 6.90 6.06
CA LEU A 121 2.77 5.75 5.53
C LEU A 121 2.28 5.99 4.11
N ARG A 122 1.62 7.13 3.89
CA ARG A 122 1.08 7.52 2.58
C ARG A 122 2.17 7.63 1.52
N ASP A 123 3.25 8.31 1.83
CA ASP A 123 4.38 8.48 0.92
C ASP A 123 5.04 7.13 0.60
N ALA A 124 5.13 6.21 1.57
CA ALA A 124 5.65 4.86 1.36
C ALA A 124 4.73 4.05 0.44
N ASP A 125 3.39 4.13 0.60
CA ASP A 125 2.45 3.42 -0.28
C ASP A 125 2.47 3.99 -1.70
N ILE A 126 2.65 5.29 -1.88
CA ILE A 126 2.91 5.89 -3.20
C ILE A 126 4.15 5.26 -3.85
N LEU A 127 5.26 5.09 -3.09
CA LEU A 127 6.48 4.46 -3.63
C LEU A 127 6.26 2.99 -4.04
N GLU A 128 5.42 2.24 -3.32
CA GLU A 128 5.09 0.84 -3.68
C GLU A 128 4.28 0.73 -4.98
N GLN A 129 3.70 1.83 -5.46
CA GLN A 129 2.98 1.88 -6.72
C GLN A 129 3.88 2.34 -7.88
N LEU A 130 5.11 2.77 -7.60
CA LEU A 130 6.12 3.19 -8.59
C LEU A 130 7.20 2.12 -8.76
N GLY A 131 7.88 2.17 -9.91
CA GLY A 131 9.01 1.29 -10.21
C GLY A 131 8.63 -0.15 -10.54
N GLY A 132 9.61 -1.04 -10.50
CA GLY A 132 9.44 -2.45 -10.88
C GLY A 132 8.44 -3.20 -10.01
N ILE A 133 8.41 -2.95 -8.71
CA ILE A 133 7.43 -3.58 -7.81
C ILE A 133 6.01 -3.09 -8.12
N GLY A 134 5.82 -1.79 -8.38
CA GLY A 134 4.54 -1.24 -8.81
C GLY A 134 4.04 -1.88 -10.10
N ALA A 135 4.94 -2.08 -11.08
CA ALA A 135 4.63 -2.78 -12.32
C ALA A 135 4.20 -4.23 -12.07
N LEU A 136 4.99 -5.01 -11.32
CA LEU A 136 4.67 -6.41 -10.98
C LEU A 136 3.34 -6.54 -10.23
N ARG A 137 3.09 -5.70 -9.23
CA ARG A 137 1.83 -5.70 -8.47
C ARG A 137 0.61 -5.40 -9.35
N THR A 138 0.76 -4.51 -10.33
CA THR A 138 -0.32 -4.15 -11.24
C THR A 138 -0.57 -5.24 -12.26
N ILE A 139 0.48 -5.77 -12.89
CA ILE A 139 0.38 -6.85 -13.89
C ILE A 139 -0.18 -8.14 -13.29
N ALA A 140 0.20 -8.48 -12.05
CA ALA A 140 -0.33 -9.65 -11.35
C ALA A 140 -1.86 -9.62 -11.11
N LYS A 141 -2.52 -8.47 -11.30
CA LYS A 141 -3.98 -8.33 -11.20
C LYS A 141 -4.72 -8.67 -12.49
N VAL A 142 -4.03 -8.72 -13.63
CA VAL A 142 -4.66 -9.03 -14.92
C VAL A 142 -5.34 -10.40 -14.86
N GLY A 143 -6.61 -10.44 -15.22
CA GLY A 143 -7.44 -11.64 -15.16
C GLY A 143 -7.87 -12.08 -13.74
N ARG A 144 -7.49 -11.33 -12.68
CA ARG A 144 -7.83 -11.63 -11.28
C ARG A 144 -8.62 -10.51 -10.59
N ASP A 145 -8.55 -9.31 -11.12
CA ASP A 145 -9.24 -8.12 -10.60
C ASP A 145 -10.08 -7.53 -11.74
N THR A 146 -11.35 -7.25 -11.48
CA THR A 146 -12.31 -6.76 -12.48
C THR A 146 -11.88 -5.46 -13.17
N ARG A 147 -10.97 -4.70 -12.57
CA ARG A 147 -10.40 -3.47 -13.14
C ARG A 147 -9.28 -3.72 -14.15
N PHE A 148 -8.78 -4.96 -14.25
CA PHE A 148 -7.64 -5.35 -15.07
C PHE A 148 -7.97 -6.58 -15.89
N SER A 149 -8.77 -6.40 -16.94
CA SER A 149 -9.14 -7.50 -17.86
C SER A 149 -8.00 -7.84 -18.81
N THR A 150 -7.17 -6.84 -19.14
CA THR A 150 -6.12 -6.94 -20.15
C THR A 150 -4.80 -6.33 -19.66
N PHE A 151 -3.71 -6.63 -20.34
CA PHE A 151 -2.44 -5.93 -20.12
C PHE A 151 -2.53 -4.44 -20.47
N THR A 152 -3.38 -4.09 -21.43
CA THR A 152 -3.66 -2.68 -21.77
C THR A 152 -4.20 -1.91 -20.57
N ASP A 153 -5.09 -2.50 -19.76
CA ASP A 153 -5.62 -1.85 -18.55
C ASP A 153 -4.52 -1.64 -17.51
N ALA A 154 -3.64 -2.64 -17.36
CA ALA A 154 -2.50 -2.56 -16.45
C ALA A 154 -1.53 -1.43 -16.88
N VAL A 155 -1.17 -1.37 -18.16
CA VAL A 155 -0.27 -0.34 -18.71
C VAL A 155 -0.87 1.05 -18.58
N LYS A 156 -2.16 1.24 -18.89
CA LYS A 156 -2.86 2.51 -18.68
C LYS A 156 -2.80 2.97 -17.22
N THR A 157 -3.01 2.05 -16.29
CA THR A 157 -2.92 2.36 -14.86
C THR A 157 -1.50 2.74 -14.45
N LEU A 158 -0.48 2.03 -14.93
CA LEU A 158 0.92 2.34 -14.65
C LEU A 158 1.33 3.70 -15.21
N ARG A 159 0.86 4.07 -16.43
CA ARG A 159 1.09 5.42 -16.99
C ARG A 159 0.43 6.49 -16.14
N LYS A 160 -0.84 6.30 -15.76
CA LYS A 160 -1.54 7.22 -14.85
C LYS A 160 -0.79 7.39 -13.52
N ASN A 161 -0.29 6.30 -12.94
CA ASN A 161 0.49 6.36 -11.71
C ASN A 161 1.80 7.13 -11.91
N LEU A 162 2.51 6.88 -13.01
CA LEU A 162 3.75 7.58 -13.35
C LEU A 162 3.55 9.10 -13.51
N GLU A 163 2.41 9.53 -14.04
CA GLU A 163 2.07 10.94 -14.25
C GLU A 163 1.62 11.62 -12.95
N ALA A 164 0.75 10.95 -12.18
CA ALA A 164 0.06 11.58 -11.06
C ALA A 164 0.78 11.47 -9.72
N LEU A 165 1.38 10.30 -9.41
CA LEU A 165 1.85 10.01 -8.07
C LEU A 165 3.11 10.79 -7.66
N PRO A 166 4.11 11.04 -8.53
CA PRO A 166 5.31 11.79 -8.14
C PRO A 166 4.99 13.18 -7.58
N GLY A 167 4.01 13.87 -8.16
CA GLY A 167 3.56 15.20 -7.70
C GLY A 167 2.83 15.20 -6.35
N GLN A 168 2.43 14.03 -5.86
CA GLN A 168 1.72 13.88 -4.59
C GLN A 168 2.64 13.55 -3.40
N ILE A 169 3.90 13.20 -3.66
CA ILE A 169 4.89 12.91 -2.62
C ILE A 169 5.21 14.19 -1.83
N ARG A 170 5.14 14.11 -0.50
CA ARG A 170 5.34 15.26 0.38
C ARG A 170 6.74 15.35 0.97
N LEU A 171 7.32 14.24 1.40
CA LEU A 171 8.60 14.23 2.10
C LEU A 171 9.79 14.22 1.13
N GLU A 172 10.79 15.04 1.41
CA GLU A 172 11.99 15.13 0.57
C GLU A 172 12.78 13.81 0.50
N ASN A 173 12.82 13.05 1.59
CA ASN A 173 13.41 11.72 1.58
C ASN A 173 12.69 10.80 0.60
N THR A 174 11.36 10.86 0.57
CA THR A 174 10.54 10.08 -0.35
C THR A 174 10.75 10.49 -1.79
N LYS A 175 10.85 11.78 -2.09
CA LYS A 175 11.12 12.29 -3.45
C LYS A 175 12.43 11.72 -3.99
N ARG A 176 13.51 11.74 -3.18
CA ARG A 176 14.80 11.13 -3.56
C ARG A 176 14.70 9.63 -3.83
N LEU A 177 13.96 8.90 -3.01
CA LEU A 177 13.71 7.47 -3.20
C LEU A 177 12.84 7.16 -4.41
N ALA A 178 12.00 8.10 -4.83
CA ALA A 178 11.12 7.97 -5.99
C ALA A 178 11.87 8.10 -7.33
N GLU A 179 12.92 8.91 -7.41
CA GLU A 179 13.63 9.18 -8.68
C GLU A 179 14.03 7.89 -9.43
N PRO A 180 14.78 6.94 -8.84
CA PRO A 180 15.15 5.72 -9.55
C PRO A 180 13.93 4.83 -9.85
N ARG A 181 12.87 4.86 -9.04
CA ARG A 181 11.65 4.10 -9.29
C ARG A 181 10.86 4.67 -10.46
N ILE A 182 10.75 6.00 -10.55
CA ILE A 182 10.13 6.72 -11.66
C ILE A 182 10.87 6.41 -12.97
N ALA A 183 12.19 6.47 -12.96
CA ALA A 183 13.01 6.14 -14.13
C ALA A 183 12.81 4.68 -14.57
N ALA A 184 12.84 3.73 -13.63
CA ALA A 184 12.62 2.32 -13.92
C ALA A 184 11.23 2.05 -14.50
N LEU A 185 10.17 2.68 -13.96
CA LEU A 185 8.81 2.52 -14.48
C LEU A 185 8.65 3.14 -15.86
N ARG A 186 9.25 4.29 -16.11
CA ARG A 186 9.25 4.94 -17.43
C ARG A 186 9.91 4.03 -18.46
N ASN A 187 11.12 3.57 -18.19
CA ASN A 187 11.86 2.69 -19.10
C ASN A 187 11.08 1.40 -19.41
N PHE A 188 10.43 0.81 -18.40
CA PHE A 188 9.57 -0.35 -18.59
C PHE A 188 8.40 -0.04 -19.52
N LEU A 189 7.70 1.07 -19.32
CA LEU A 189 6.56 1.46 -20.15
C LEU A 189 6.95 1.80 -21.58
N ASP A 190 8.11 2.44 -21.78
CA ASP A 190 8.65 2.77 -23.10
C ASP A 190 9.05 1.49 -23.86
N ALA A 191 9.64 0.52 -23.16
CA ALA A 191 9.94 -0.80 -23.75
C ALA A 191 8.67 -1.53 -24.17
N VAL A 192 7.67 -1.61 -23.30
CA VAL A 192 6.36 -2.23 -23.62
C VAL A 192 5.71 -1.58 -24.85
N GLU A 193 5.73 -0.24 -24.94
CA GLU A 193 5.19 0.47 -26.10
C GLU A 193 5.92 0.14 -27.39
N SER A 194 7.26 0.16 -27.36
CA SER A 194 8.10 -0.16 -28.51
C SER A 194 7.92 -1.59 -29.00
N GLU A 195 7.79 -2.56 -28.08
CA GLU A 195 7.73 -3.98 -28.39
C GLU A 195 6.34 -4.45 -28.77
N SER A 196 5.29 -3.77 -28.31
CA SER A 196 3.89 -4.17 -28.53
C SER A 196 3.43 -4.01 -29.98
N ALA A 197 4.11 -3.22 -30.80
CA ALA A 197 3.71 -2.88 -32.16
C ALA A 197 2.22 -2.38 -32.26
N GLY A 198 1.71 -1.77 -31.19
CA GLY A 198 0.32 -1.32 -31.08
C GLY A 198 -0.71 -2.43 -30.81
N ALA A 199 -0.27 -3.65 -30.52
CA ALA A 199 -1.13 -4.83 -30.35
C ALA A 199 -1.03 -5.42 -28.92
N LEU A 200 -0.99 -4.57 -27.92
CA LEU A 200 -1.02 -5.00 -26.51
C LEU A 200 -2.48 -5.26 -26.09
N PHE A 201 -2.75 -6.45 -25.62
CA PHE A 201 -4.04 -6.89 -25.09
C PHE A 201 -3.93 -7.28 -23.62
#